data_2ae967b1db4e0825416e3882abbe3b04
#
_entry.id   2ae967b1db4e0825416e3882abbe3b04
#
_cell.length_a   1.000
_cell.length_b   1.000
_cell.length_c   1.000
_cell.angle_alpha   90.00
_cell.angle_beta   90.00
_cell.angle_gamma   90.00
#
_symmetry.space_group_name_H-M   'P 1'
#
loop_
_entity.id
_entity.type
_entity.pdbx_description
1 polymer ?
#
loop_
_entity_poly.entity_id
_entity_poly.type
_entity_poly.pdbx_seq_one_letter_code
_entity_poly.pdbx_strand_id
1 'polypeptide(L)'
;RNVILERSFGGPTVTKDGVTVAKEVEFEDSFENMGAKLVREVASKTNDEAGDGTTTATVLAADMLSQGLRFMASGVSPTALRTGMEKAVAASTETIAAMSKPVNGKEGIAKVGTISSNQDEEIGNLFAEAVEKAGQNGVITVEEAQGIETYLDFVDGMSFDKGYISPYFISDLGTMNAEYEDALVLIHEKKISSLQDFLPVLEKVAQTGRPLLVIAEDLDGDALSALVVNKLRGVMKVVAVKAPGFGDRRKAMLGDI
;
A
#
# COMPACT_ATOMS: atom_id res chain seq x y z
N ARG A 1 -8.42 -23.89 -1.96
CA ARG A 1 -8.78 -24.12 -3.39
C ARG A 1 -8.75 -22.80 -4.11
N ASN A 2 -8.39 -22.82 -5.39
CA ASN A 2 -8.45 -21.63 -6.24
C ASN A 2 -9.91 -21.27 -6.50
N VAL A 3 -10.18 -19.97 -6.52
CA VAL A 3 -11.46 -19.38 -6.93
C VAL A 3 -11.24 -18.68 -8.26
N ILE A 4 -12.16 -18.87 -9.18
CA ILE A 4 -12.16 -18.21 -10.49
C ILE A 4 -13.13 -17.05 -10.41
N LEU A 5 -12.64 -15.83 -10.65
CA LEU A 5 -13.43 -14.60 -10.64
C LEU A 5 -13.61 -14.12 -12.07
N GLU A 6 -14.84 -13.85 -12.45
CA GLU A 6 -15.16 -13.22 -13.72
C GLU A 6 -14.79 -11.73 -13.68
N ARG A 7 -14.23 -11.21 -14.76
CA ARG A 7 -13.95 -9.78 -14.89
C ARG A 7 -14.71 -9.20 -16.07
N SER A 8 -15.20 -7.97 -15.91
CA SER A 8 -15.88 -7.24 -16.97
C SER A 8 -14.98 -6.94 -18.18
N PHE A 9 -13.66 -6.88 -17.96
CA PHE A 9 -12.65 -6.68 -19.00
C PHE A 9 -11.45 -7.60 -18.75
N GLY A 10 -10.99 -8.31 -19.80
CA GLY A 10 -9.88 -9.24 -19.72
C GLY A 10 -10.30 -10.68 -19.46
N GLY A 11 -9.34 -11.54 -19.17
CA GLY A 11 -9.59 -12.94 -18.82
C GLY A 11 -10.01 -13.11 -17.35
N PRO A 12 -10.58 -14.28 -16.99
CA PRO A 12 -10.91 -14.58 -15.59
C PRO A 12 -9.67 -14.58 -14.70
N THR A 13 -9.82 -14.08 -13.49
CA THR A 13 -8.74 -14.09 -12.49
C THR A 13 -8.86 -15.33 -11.61
N VAL A 14 -7.76 -16.06 -11.46
CA VAL A 14 -7.68 -17.20 -10.55
C VAL A 14 -6.93 -16.76 -9.30
N THR A 15 -7.56 -16.87 -8.13
CA THR A 15 -6.95 -16.42 -6.87
C THR A 15 -7.27 -17.40 -5.73
N LYS A 16 -6.42 -17.37 -4.69
CA LYS A 16 -6.68 -17.98 -3.37
C LYS A 16 -6.84 -16.92 -2.28
N ASP A 17 -6.59 -15.67 -2.60
CA ASP A 17 -6.62 -14.56 -1.65
C ASP A 17 -8.06 -14.23 -1.23
N GLY A 18 -8.27 -14.25 0.10
CA GLY A 18 -9.60 -14.04 0.68
C GLY A 18 -10.14 -12.62 0.50
N VAL A 19 -9.29 -11.60 0.55
CA VAL A 19 -9.74 -10.22 0.36
C VAL A 19 -10.15 -9.95 -1.08
N THR A 20 -9.41 -10.51 -2.04
CA THR A 20 -9.74 -10.41 -3.47
C THR A 20 -11.09 -11.08 -3.76
N VAL A 21 -11.30 -12.28 -3.23
CA VAL A 21 -12.59 -12.98 -3.35
C VAL A 21 -13.72 -12.18 -2.68
N ALA A 22 -13.52 -11.69 -1.46
CA ALA A 22 -14.54 -10.95 -0.73
C ALA A 22 -14.97 -9.66 -1.45
N LYS A 23 -14.06 -9.00 -2.15
CA LYS A 23 -14.34 -7.76 -2.90
C LYS A 23 -15.25 -7.99 -4.11
N GLU A 24 -15.24 -9.17 -4.70
CA GLU A 24 -16.04 -9.52 -5.88
C GLU A 24 -17.41 -10.14 -5.53
N VAL A 25 -17.69 -10.43 -4.25
CA VAL A 25 -19.00 -10.98 -3.85
C VAL A 25 -20.04 -9.89 -3.85
N GLU A 26 -21.04 -10.03 -4.72
CA GLU A 26 -22.21 -9.15 -4.81
C GLU A 26 -23.50 -9.97 -4.91
N PHE A 27 -24.57 -9.45 -4.31
CA PHE A 27 -25.91 -10.04 -4.34
C PHE A 27 -26.90 -9.06 -4.96
N GLU A 28 -27.90 -9.60 -5.67
CA GLU A 28 -28.98 -8.79 -6.28
C GLU A 28 -29.88 -8.16 -5.20
N ASP A 29 -30.15 -8.89 -4.11
CA ASP A 29 -30.91 -8.35 -3.00
C ASP A 29 -30.09 -7.32 -2.21
N SER A 30 -30.66 -6.14 -2.00
CA SER A 30 -29.98 -5.02 -1.34
C SER A 30 -29.63 -5.28 0.13
N PHE A 31 -30.42 -6.07 0.86
CA PHE A 31 -30.14 -6.42 2.25
C PHE A 31 -29.05 -7.48 2.35
N GLU A 32 -29.10 -8.50 1.49
CA GLU A 32 -28.03 -9.50 1.41
C GLU A 32 -26.70 -8.84 1.00
N ASN A 33 -26.75 -7.92 0.05
CA ASN A 33 -25.56 -7.17 -0.38
C ASN A 33 -25.00 -6.25 0.69
N MET A 34 -25.85 -5.73 1.56
CA MET A 34 -25.41 -4.98 2.76
C MET A 34 -24.60 -5.88 3.71
N GLY A 35 -25.07 -7.11 3.95
CA GLY A 35 -24.33 -8.12 4.71
C GLY A 35 -22.98 -8.46 4.07
N ALA A 36 -22.94 -8.68 2.75
CA ALA A 36 -21.70 -8.92 2.01
C ALA A 36 -20.71 -7.77 2.16
N LYS A 37 -21.17 -6.52 2.10
CA LYS A 37 -20.32 -5.34 2.31
C LYS A 37 -19.69 -5.30 3.71
N LEU A 38 -20.42 -5.68 4.77
CA LEU A 38 -19.86 -5.76 6.12
C LEU A 38 -18.78 -6.84 6.24
N VAL A 39 -18.99 -8.01 5.61
CA VAL A 39 -17.99 -9.08 5.59
C VAL A 39 -16.76 -8.67 4.78
N ARG A 40 -16.97 -7.98 3.66
CA ARG A 40 -15.89 -7.39 2.86
C ARG A 40 -15.03 -6.43 3.68
N GLU A 41 -15.66 -5.60 4.53
CA GLU A 41 -14.94 -4.68 5.40
C GLU A 41 -14.04 -5.40 6.41
N VAL A 42 -14.48 -6.55 6.96
CA VAL A 42 -13.64 -7.39 7.84
C VAL A 42 -12.39 -7.86 7.11
N ALA A 43 -12.54 -8.39 5.89
CA ALA A 43 -11.41 -8.84 5.08
C ALA A 43 -10.46 -7.70 4.73
N SER A 44 -10.99 -6.54 4.34
CA SER A 44 -10.19 -5.37 3.98
C SER A 44 -9.39 -4.82 5.15
N LYS A 45 -10.02 -4.64 6.32
CA LYS A 45 -9.31 -4.17 7.52
C LYS A 45 -8.21 -5.14 7.96
N THR A 46 -8.45 -6.45 7.88
CA THR A 46 -7.42 -7.44 8.20
C THR A 46 -6.25 -7.35 7.22
N ASN A 47 -6.53 -7.15 5.94
CA ASN A 47 -5.50 -6.95 4.94
C ASN A 47 -4.67 -5.67 5.19
N ASP A 48 -5.33 -4.57 5.52
CA ASP A 48 -4.67 -3.28 5.73
C ASP A 48 -3.77 -3.28 6.99
N GLU A 49 -4.16 -4.02 8.04
CA GLU A 49 -3.42 -4.08 9.29
C GLU A 49 -2.34 -5.17 9.31
N ALA A 50 -2.59 -6.32 8.69
CA ALA A 50 -1.71 -7.49 8.80
C ALA A 50 -1.20 -8.05 7.46
N GLY A 51 -1.81 -7.69 6.34
CA GLY A 51 -1.46 -8.19 5.01
C GLY A 51 -1.81 -9.67 4.77
N ASP A 52 -2.22 -10.40 5.81
CA ASP A 52 -2.54 -11.83 5.76
C ASP A 52 -3.67 -12.18 6.75
N GLY A 53 -4.20 -13.41 6.66
CA GLY A 53 -5.26 -13.90 7.56
C GLY A 53 -6.67 -13.45 7.19
N THR A 54 -6.89 -12.88 6.03
CA THR A 54 -8.17 -12.35 5.56
C THR A 54 -9.28 -13.40 5.53
N THR A 55 -8.98 -14.61 5.06
CA THR A 55 -9.90 -15.75 5.05
C THR A 55 -10.25 -16.18 6.47
N THR A 56 -9.26 -16.29 7.37
CA THR A 56 -9.46 -16.65 8.78
C THR A 56 -10.36 -15.64 9.48
N ALA A 57 -10.10 -14.34 9.31
CA ALA A 57 -10.92 -13.27 9.88
C ALA A 57 -12.36 -13.34 9.38
N THR A 58 -12.58 -13.60 8.09
CA THR A 58 -13.91 -13.74 7.50
C THR A 58 -14.67 -14.93 8.09
N VAL A 59 -14.01 -16.09 8.22
CA VAL A 59 -14.62 -17.30 8.82
C VAL A 59 -14.99 -17.06 10.30
N LEU A 60 -14.09 -16.44 11.07
CA LEU A 60 -14.35 -16.11 12.47
C LEU A 60 -15.53 -15.13 12.60
N ALA A 61 -15.59 -14.09 11.78
CA ALA A 61 -16.69 -13.12 11.79
C ALA A 61 -18.02 -13.81 11.47
N ALA A 62 -18.05 -14.70 10.48
CA ALA A 62 -19.26 -15.45 10.11
C ALA A 62 -19.72 -16.38 11.23
N ASP A 63 -18.81 -17.08 11.89
CA ASP A 63 -19.17 -17.98 13.02
C ASP A 63 -19.64 -17.16 14.23
N MET A 64 -18.93 -16.08 14.60
CA MET A 64 -19.32 -15.19 15.69
C MET A 64 -20.73 -14.61 15.47
N LEU A 65 -21.04 -14.19 14.24
CA LEU A 65 -22.37 -13.70 13.88
C LEU A 65 -23.42 -14.80 14.03
N SER A 66 -23.16 -16.00 13.48
CA SER A 66 -24.09 -17.14 13.53
C SER A 66 -24.39 -17.57 14.97
N GLN A 67 -23.38 -17.65 15.82
CA GLN A 67 -23.55 -17.97 17.23
C GLN A 67 -24.27 -16.81 17.98
N GLY A 68 -23.91 -15.56 17.68
CA GLY A 68 -24.56 -14.40 18.24
C GLY A 68 -26.05 -14.36 17.97
N LEU A 69 -26.47 -14.65 16.74
CA LEU A 69 -27.90 -14.74 16.38
C LEU A 69 -28.65 -15.82 17.17
N ARG A 70 -28.01 -16.98 17.41
CA ARG A 70 -28.61 -18.03 18.26
C ARG A 70 -28.79 -17.59 19.69
N PHE A 71 -27.83 -16.90 20.27
CA PHE A 71 -27.95 -16.34 21.62
C PHE A 71 -29.03 -15.28 21.71
N MET A 72 -29.13 -14.41 20.70
CA MET A 72 -30.20 -13.41 20.62
C MET A 72 -31.59 -14.06 20.52
N ALA A 73 -31.73 -15.11 19.72
CA ALA A 73 -32.98 -15.88 19.61
C ALA A 73 -33.37 -16.55 20.94
N SER A 74 -32.41 -16.88 21.81
CA SER A 74 -32.66 -17.40 23.16
C SER A 74 -32.90 -16.32 24.21
N GLY A 75 -32.99 -15.05 23.85
CA GLY A 75 -33.34 -13.92 24.73
C GLY A 75 -32.15 -13.15 25.33
N VAL A 76 -30.93 -13.43 24.90
CA VAL A 76 -29.75 -12.64 25.32
C VAL A 76 -29.79 -11.26 24.67
N SER A 77 -29.59 -10.19 25.45
CA SER A 77 -29.57 -8.86 24.87
C SER A 77 -28.34 -8.61 23.99
N PRO A 78 -28.49 -7.87 22.87
CA PRO A 78 -27.36 -7.54 22.00
C PRO A 78 -26.20 -6.82 22.71
N THR A 79 -26.53 -5.95 23.66
CA THR A 79 -25.54 -5.23 24.47
C THR A 79 -24.71 -6.15 25.36
N ALA A 80 -25.38 -7.11 26.04
CA ALA A 80 -24.68 -8.10 26.85
C ALA A 80 -23.78 -9.01 26.00
N LEU A 81 -24.28 -9.41 24.84
CA LEU A 81 -23.52 -10.21 23.89
C LEU A 81 -22.26 -9.45 23.41
N ARG A 82 -22.40 -8.19 23.00
CA ARG A 82 -21.28 -7.34 22.60
C ARG A 82 -20.23 -7.22 23.70
N THR A 83 -20.65 -6.92 24.93
CA THR A 83 -19.71 -6.81 26.06
C THR A 83 -18.99 -8.14 26.33
N GLY A 84 -19.68 -9.26 26.17
CA GLY A 84 -19.07 -10.59 26.27
C GLY A 84 -18.01 -10.85 25.18
N MET A 85 -18.33 -10.50 23.94
CA MET A 85 -17.40 -10.60 22.81
C MET A 85 -16.15 -9.72 23.02
N GLU A 86 -16.32 -8.46 23.45
CA GLU A 86 -15.21 -7.54 23.71
C GLU A 86 -14.25 -8.10 24.79
N LYS A 87 -14.79 -8.69 25.86
CA LYS A 87 -13.98 -9.35 26.89
C LYS A 87 -13.24 -10.58 26.36
N ALA A 88 -13.92 -11.39 25.54
CA ALA A 88 -13.32 -12.57 24.95
C ALA A 88 -12.19 -12.20 23.97
N VAL A 89 -12.38 -11.17 23.15
CA VAL A 89 -11.36 -10.65 22.24
C VAL A 89 -10.14 -10.16 23.02
N ALA A 90 -10.33 -9.35 24.08
CA ALA A 90 -9.23 -8.86 24.91
C ALA A 90 -8.40 -10.01 25.51
N ALA A 91 -9.04 -11.00 26.11
CA ALA A 91 -8.37 -12.17 26.70
C ALA A 91 -7.65 -13.03 25.64
N SER A 92 -8.28 -13.21 24.45
CA SER A 92 -7.69 -13.97 23.35
C SER A 92 -6.46 -13.24 22.80
N THR A 93 -6.53 -11.93 22.62
CA THR A 93 -5.41 -11.11 22.13
C THR A 93 -4.21 -11.16 23.09
N GLU A 94 -4.47 -11.03 24.40
CA GLU A 94 -3.42 -11.16 25.42
C GLU A 94 -2.77 -12.56 25.39
N THR A 95 -3.56 -13.60 25.28
CA THR A 95 -3.07 -14.97 25.20
C THR A 95 -2.22 -15.19 23.94
N ILE A 96 -2.69 -14.74 22.79
CA ILE A 96 -1.97 -14.85 21.51
C ILE A 96 -0.64 -14.07 21.59
N ALA A 97 -0.65 -12.87 22.16
CA ALA A 97 0.56 -12.07 22.35
C ALA A 97 1.59 -12.80 23.23
N ALA A 98 1.14 -13.44 24.33
CA ALA A 98 2.01 -14.23 25.20
C ALA A 98 2.57 -15.49 24.52
N MET A 99 1.85 -16.06 23.56
CA MET A 99 2.30 -17.24 22.81
C MET A 99 3.18 -16.87 21.60
N SER A 100 3.18 -15.64 21.17
CA SER A 100 3.92 -15.19 20.00
C SER A 100 5.42 -15.31 20.22
N LYS A 101 6.15 -15.64 19.16
CA LYS A 101 7.61 -15.69 19.16
C LYS A 101 8.13 -14.66 18.17
N PRO A 102 9.16 -13.87 18.53
CA PRO A 102 9.75 -12.93 17.59
C PRO A 102 10.36 -13.68 16.40
N VAL A 103 10.13 -13.14 15.21
CA VAL A 103 10.75 -13.64 13.99
C VAL A 103 12.17 -13.08 13.91
N ASN A 104 13.17 -13.94 13.99
CA ASN A 104 14.57 -13.58 13.94
C ASN A 104 15.28 -14.25 12.77
N GLY A 105 16.04 -13.45 12.02
CA GLY A 105 16.90 -13.92 10.93
C GLY A 105 16.15 -14.46 9.71
N LYS A 106 16.94 -14.79 8.70
CA LYS A 106 16.46 -15.23 7.37
C LYS A 106 15.52 -16.45 7.43
N GLU A 107 15.85 -17.44 8.23
CA GLU A 107 15.05 -18.67 8.35
C GLU A 107 13.64 -18.38 8.92
N GLY A 108 13.54 -17.49 9.90
CA GLY A 108 12.24 -17.08 10.45
C GLY A 108 11.39 -16.36 9.43
N ILE A 109 11.99 -15.44 8.67
CA ILE A 109 11.32 -14.69 7.60
C ILE A 109 10.89 -15.64 6.48
N ALA A 110 11.74 -16.59 6.07
CA ALA A 110 11.39 -17.59 5.05
C ALA A 110 10.17 -18.43 5.46
N LYS A 111 10.09 -18.86 6.72
CA LYS A 111 8.93 -19.62 7.23
C LYS A 111 7.64 -18.81 7.18
N VAL A 112 7.67 -17.53 7.54
CA VAL A 112 6.50 -16.65 7.45
C VAL A 112 6.12 -16.44 5.98
N GLY A 113 7.08 -16.12 5.11
CA GLY A 113 6.86 -15.98 3.68
C GLY A 113 6.27 -17.23 3.03
N THR A 114 6.77 -18.42 3.40
CA THR A 114 6.25 -19.71 2.92
C THR A 114 4.78 -19.91 3.31
N ILE A 115 4.40 -19.58 4.55
CA ILE A 115 3.00 -19.71 5.00
C ILE A 115 2.11 -18.72 4.26
N SER A 116 2.52 -17.45 4.14
CA SER A 116 1.75 -16.42 3.45
C SER A 116 1.59 -16.69 1.95
N SER A 117 2.57 -17.34 1.32
CA SER A 117 2.50 -17.77 -0.09
C SER A 117 1.81 -19.12 -0.31
N ASN A 118 1.00 -19.59 0.63
CA ASN A 118 0.32 -20.90 0.58
C ASN A 118 1.25 -22.10 0.56
N GLN A 119 2.27 -22.11 1.38
CA GLN A 119 3.29 -23.15 1.54
C GLN A 119 4.25 -23.28 0.34
N ASP A 120 4.46 -22.20 -0.37
CA ASP A 120 5.47 -22.10 -1.42
C ASP A 120 6.82 -21.73 -0.80
N GLU A 121 7.70 -22.71 -0.68
CA GLU A 121 9.04 -22.54 -0.10
C GLU A 121 9.96 -21.71 -0.98
N GLU A 122 9.78 -21.75 -2.29
CA GLU A 122 10.58 -20.97 -3.23
C GLU A 122 10.32 -19.47 -3.07
N ILE A 123 9.05 -19.09 -3.06
CA ILE A 123 8.63 -17.72 -2.79
C ILE A 123 9.05 -17.28 -1.39
N GLY A 124 8.88 -18.14 -0.38
CA GLY A 124 9.31 -17.85 0.99
C GLY A 124 10.80 -17.54 1.12
N ASN A 125 11.65 -18.32 0.44
CA ASN A 125 13.09 -18.10 0.43
C ASN A 125 13.50 -16.85 -0.36
N LEU A 126 12.89 -16.60 -1.51
CA LEU A 126 13.09 -15.37 -2.29
C LEU A 126 12.75 -14.13 -1.47
N PHE A 127 11.61 -14.15 -0.77
CA PHE A 127 11.19 -13.06 0.09
C PHE A 127 12.18 -12.83 1.25
N ALA A 128 12.65 -13.89 1.87
CA ALA A 128 13.66 -13.79 2.93
C ALA A 128 14.99 -13.22 2.44
N GLU A 129 15.40 -13.57 1.22
CA GLU A 129 16.58 -12.96 0.59
C GLU A 129 16.36 -11.48 0.27
N ALA A 130 15.18 -11.12 -0.23
CA ALA A 130 14.82 -9.73 -0.49
C ALA A 130 14.88 -8.87 0.79
N VAL A 131 14.28 -9.35 1.89
CA VAL A 131 14.31 -8.67 3.20
C VAL A 131 15.73 -8.55 3.75
N GLU A 132 16.55 -9.60 3.61
CA GLU A 132 17.94 -9.58 4.08
C GLU A 132 18.77 -8.52 3.34
N LYS A 133 18.59 -8.39 2.03
CA LYS A 133 19.32 -7.41 1.21
C LYS A 133 18.76 -5.99 1.32
N ALA A 134 17.44 -5.84 1.32
CA ALA A 134 16.80 -4.53 1.42
C ALA A 134 16.93 -3.93 2.84
N GLY A 135 17.10 -4.78 3.86
CA GLY A 135 17.15 -4.36 5.26
C GLY A 135 15.75 -4.03 5.82
N GLN A 136 15.72 -3.60 7.10
CA GLN A 136 14.45 -3.36 7.82
C GLN A 136 13.62 -2.20 7.27
N ASN A 137 14.26 -1.25 6.58
CA ASN A 137 13.61 -0.07 6.01
C ASN A 137 13.52 -0.15 4.48
N GLY A 138 13.87 -1.30 3.89
CA GLY A 138 13.81 -1.48 2.44
C GLY A 138 12.38 -1.74 1.97
N VAL A 139 12.03 -1.17 0.82
CA VAL A 139 10.73 -1.40 0.17
C VAL A 139 10.85 -2.60 -0.76
N ILE A 140 9.90 -3.53 -0.66
CA ILE A 140 9.81 -4.71 -1.52
C ILE A 140 8.53 -4.59 -2.33
N THR A 141 8.67 -4.50 -3.64
CA THR A 141 7.57 -4.49 -4.60
C THR A 141 7.52 -5.81 -5.37
N VAL A 142 6.33 -6.20 -5.80
CA VAL A 142 6.11 -7.38 -6.65
C VAL A 142 5.49 -6.92 -7.95
N GLU A 143 6.15 -7.25 -9.06
CA GLU A 143 5.73 -6.87 -10.41
C GLU A 143 5.67 -8.09 -11.32
N GLU A 144 4.85 -8.03 -12.38
CA GLU A 144 4.81 -9.08 -13.38
C GLU A 144 6.07 -9.02 -14.27
N ALA A 145 6.84 -10.12 -14.30
CA ALA A 145 7.99 -10.24 -15.18
C ALA A 145 7.55 -10.45 -16.64
N GLN A 146 8.37 -9.97 -17.59
CA GLN A 146 8.14 -10.26 -19.01
C GLN A 146 8.56 -11.68 -19.40
N GLY A 147 9.28 -12.38 -18.52
CA GLY A 147 9.76 -13.74 -18.69
C GLY A 147 8.96 -14.77 -17.89
N ILE A 148 9.44 -16.02 -17.93
CA ILE A 148 8.81 -17.15 -17.20
C ILE A 148 9.43 -17.32 -15.81
N GLU A 149 10.64 -16.84 -15.61
CA GLU A 149 11.40 -17.02 -14.37
C GLU A 149 11.11 -15.91 -13.36
N THR A 150 10.98 -16.29 -12.10
CA THR A 150 10.89 -15.35 -10.97
C THR A 150 12.31 -14.98 -10.53
N TYR A 151 12.62 -13.72 -10.42
CA TYR A 151 13.92 -13.22 -9.99
C TYR A 151 13.78 -12.01 -9.06
N LEU A 152 14.86 -11.73 -8.32
CA LEU A 152 14.98 -10.55 -7.50
C LEU A 152 15.86 -9.51 -8.20
N ASP A 153 15.35 -8.31 -8.32
CA ASP A 153 16.12 -7.15 -8.77
C ASP A 153 16.30 -6.17 -7.61
N PHE A 154 17.49 -5.62 -7.48
CA PHE A 154 17.84 -4.69 -6.40
C PHE A 154 18.25 -3.36 -6.98
N VAL A 155 17.57 -2.31 -6.57
CA VAL A 155 17.86 -0.93 -6.95
C VAL A 155 18.25 -0.14 -5.71
N ASP A 156 19.32 0.61 -5.79
CA ASP A 156 19.63 1.59 -4.76
C ASP A 156 18.65 2.77 -4.90
N GLY A 157 17.85 3.00 -3.87
CA GLY A 157 16.77 3.98 -3.90
C GLY A 157 15.44 3.40 -4.39
N MET A 158 14.57 4.25 -4.90
CA MET A 158 13.25 3.88 -5.41
C MET A 158 13.06 4.30 -6.85
N SER A 159 12.63 3.36 -7.70
CA SER A 159 12.22 3.62 -9.07
C SER A 159 10.70 3.53 -9.20
N PHE A 160 10.08 4.45 -9.94
CA PHE A 160 8.65 4.41 -10.24
C PHE A 160 8.34 4.98 -11.63
N ASP A 161 7.21 4.58 -12.19
CA ASP A 161 6.81 4.76 -13.59
C ASP A 161 6.18 6.12 -13.94
N LYS A 162 6.33 7.14 -13.08
CA LYS A 162 5.75 8.46 -13.31
C LYS A 162 6.79 9.45 -13.83
N GLY A 163 6.39 10.17 -14.86
CA GLY A 163 7.24 11.15 -15.51
C GLY A 163 7.12 12.56 -14.90
N TYR A 164 7.87 13.48 -15.51
CA TYR A 164 7.83 14.90 -15.17
C TYR A 164 6.43 15.49 -15.29
N ILE A 165 6.07 16.37 -14.35
CA ILE A 165 4.81 17.14 -14.42
C ILE A 165 4.82 18.10 -15.60
N SER A 166 6.00 18.60 -15.99
CA SER A 166 6.18 19.47 -17.14
C SER A 166 7.48 19.13 -17.89
N PRO A 167 7.49 19.16 -19.24
CA PRO A 167 8.71 18.96 -20.03
C PRO A 167 9.81 19.99 -19.72
N TYR A 168 9.45 21.15 -19.22
CA TYR A 168 10.41 22.19 -18.83
C TYR A 168 11.31 21.80 -17.64
N PHE A 169 11.01 20.69 -16.94
CA PHE A 169 11.86 20.14 -15.88
C PHE A 169 13.03 19.30 -16.42
N ILE A 170 13.06 19.00 -17.69
CA ILE A 170 14.20 18.34 -18.33
C ILE A 170 15.41 19.27 -18.31
N SER A 171 16.56 18.74 -17.92
CA SER A 171 17.83 19.51 -17.88
C SER A 171 18.74 19.17 -19.06
N ASP A 172 18.73 17.93 -19.52
CA ASP A 172 19.44 17.47 -20.73
C ASP A 172 18.43 17.06 -21.80
N LEU A 173 18.33 17.86 -22.85
CA LEU A 173 17.43 17.62 -23.98
C LEU A 173 17.88 16.45 -24.87
N GLY A 174 19.15 16.06 -24.82
CA GLY A 174 19.69 14.94 -25.62
C GLY A 174 19.27 13.59 -25.06
N THR A 175 19.30 13.45 -23.73
CA THR A 175 18.91 12.23 -22.99
C THR A 175 17.51 12.30 -22.42
N MET A 176 16.87 13.47 -22.48
CA MET A 176 15.57 13.77 -21.84
C MET A 176 15.55 13.56 -20.32
N ASN A 177 16.70 13.73 -19.66
CA ASN A 177 16.91 13.50 -18.25
C ASN A 177 17.01 14.82 -17.44
N ALA A 178 16.71 14.71 -16.15
CA ALA A 178 17.07 15.69 -15.13
C ALA A 178 17.82 14.95 -14.02
N GLU A 179 19.11 15.23 -13.86
CA GLU A 179 19.98 14.59 -12.89
C GLU A 179 20.46 15.61 -11.87
N TYR A 180 20.28 15.32 -10.60
CA TYR A 180 20.69 16.17 -9.50
C TYR A 180 21.32 15.37 -8.38
N GLU A 181 22.43 15.85 -7.86
CA GLU A 181 23.09 15.31 -6.67
C GLU A 181 22.65 16.08 -5.42
N ASP A 182 22.57 15.39 -4.29
CA ASP A 182 22.24 15.94 -2.98
C ASP A 182 20.95 16.79 -2.96
N ALA A 183 19.91 16.34 -3.70
CA ALA A 183 18.66 17.05 -3.80
C ALA A 183 17.85 16.99 -2.49
N LEU A 184 17.16 18.09 -2.16
CA LEU A 184 16.10 18.07 -1.17
C LEU A 184 14.87 17.43 -1.80
N VAL A 185 14.18 16.55 -1.07
CA VAL A 185 12.97 15.87 -1.54
C VAL A 185 11.77 16.42 -0.79
N LEU A 186 10.79 16.95 -1.53
CA LEU A 186 9.48 17.33 -1.01
C LEU A 186 8.44 16.34 -1.46
N ILE A 187 7.85 15.63 -0.50
CA ILE A 187 6.78 14.66 -0.73
C ILE A 187 5.45 15.30 -0.30
N HIS A 188 4.45 15.25 -1.18
CA HIS A 188 3.12 15.76 -0.88
C HIS A 188 2.02 14.85 -1.46
N GLU A 189 1.10 14.40 -0.62
CA GLU A 189 0.07 13.43 -1.03
C GLU A 189 -1.01 14.00 -1.96
N LYS A 190 -1.19 15.33 -1.95
CA LYS A 190 -2.24 16.03 -2.70
C LYS A 190 -1.65 16.86 -3.84
N LYS A 191 -2.56 17.38 -4.66
CA LYS A 191 -2.25 18.35 -5.70
C LYS A 191 -1.80 19.68 -5.09
N ILE A 192 -0.74 20.28 -5.66
CA ILE A 192 -0.22 21.60 -5.28
C ILE A 192 -0.60 22.59 -6.39
N SER A 193 -1.49 23.55 -6.08
CA SER A 193 -1.95 24.59 -7.02
C SER A 193 -1.63 26.00 -6.54
N SER A 194 -1.67 26.22 -5.21
CA SER A 194 -1.46 27.53 -4.59
C SER A 194 0.03 27.82 -4.40
N LEU A 195 0.49 28.90 -5.01
CA LEU A 195 1.85 29.38 -4.78
C LEU A 195 2.04 29.89 -3.35
N GLN A 196 1.01 30.49 -2.74
CA GLN A 196 1.11 31.05 -1.38
C GLN A 196 1.46 30.00 -0.34
N ASP A 197 0.83 28.84 -0.43
CA ASP A 197 1.08 27.72 0.49
C ASP A 197 2.45 27.08 0.26
N PHE A 198 2.95 27.15 -0.97
CA PHE A 198 4.21 26.56 -1.39
C PHE A 198 5.41 27.49 -1.19
N LEU A 199 5.20 28.81 -1.19
CA LEU A 199 6.26 29.81 -1.12
C LEU A 199 7.21 29.66 0.07
N PRO A 200 6.74 29.38 1.32
CA PRO A 200 7.63 29.23 2.45
C PRO A 200 8.63 28.06 2.31
N VAL A 201 8.24 27.01 1.59
CA VAL A 201 9.13 25.88 1.29
C VAL A 201 10.17 26.31 0.26
N LEU A 202 9.76 26.97 -0.82
CA LEU A 202 10.65 27.44 -1.88
C LEU A 202 11.69 28.43 -1.37
N GLU A 203 11.31 29.34 -0.47
CA GLU A 203 12.24 30.30 0.16
C GLU A 203 13.32 29.58 0.98
N LYS A 204 12.94 28.57 1.77
CA LYS A 204 13.89 27.77 2.54
C LYS A 204 14.85 27.00 1.62
N VAL A 205 14.31 26.38 0.57
CA VAL A 205 15.13 25.65 -0.41
C VAL A 205 16.10 26.60 -1.12
N ALA A 206 15.63 27.76 -1.57
CA ALA A 206 16.46 28.76 -2.22
C ALA A 206 17.64 29.23 -1.33
N GLN A 207 17.43 29.35 -0.02
CA GLN A 207 18.48 29.70 0.94
C GLN A 207 19.57 28.62 1.06
N THR A 208 19.24 27.34 0.81
CA THR A 208 20.22 26.26 0.87
C THR A 208 21.07 26.14 -0.38
N GLY A 209 20.59 26.64 -1.52
CA GLY A 209 21.21 26.48 -2.83
C GLY A 209 21.18 25.06 -3.38
N ARG A 210 20.55 24.10 -2.67
CA ARG A 210 20.43 22.70 -3.06
C ARG A 210 19.31 22.50 -4.11
N PRO A 211 19.43 21.51 -4.99
CA PRO A 211 18.34 21.13 -5.87
C PRO A 211 17.09 20.67 -5.10
N LEU A 212 15.92 20.84 -5.70
CA LEU A 212 14.64 20.38 -5.14
C LEU A 212 13.99 19.39 -6.08
N LEU A 213 13.69 18.18 -5.56
CA LEU A 213 12.79 17.21 -6.16
C LEU A 213 11.42 17.33 -5.48
N VAL A 214 10.37 17.60 -6.24
CA VAL A 214 8.98 17.59 -5.75
C VAL A 214 8.28 16.34 -6.26
N ILE A 215 7.74 15.56 -5.34
CA ILE A 215 6.91 14.38 -5.63
C ILE A 215 5.52 14.66 -5.10
N ALA A 216 4.56 14.90 -5.98
CA ALA A 216 3.19 15.26 -5.60
C ALA A 216 2.17 14.54 -6.49
N GLU A 217 0.92 14.45 -6.03
CA GLU A 217 -0.17 13.92 -6.87
C GLU A 217 -0.24 14.62 -8.22
N ASP A 218 -0.22 15.93 -8.19
CA ASP A 218 -0.10 16.82 -9.36
C ASP A 218 0.40 18.19 -8.91
N LEU A 219 0.88 18.97 -9.87
CA LEU A 219 1.28 20.36 -9.63
C LEU A 219 0.85 21.21 -10.82
N ASP A 220 0.06 22.24 -10.58
CA ASP A 220 -0.46 23.08 -11.65
C ASP A 220 -0.58 24.57 -11.23
N GLY A 221 -1.24 25.37 -12.06
CA GLY A 221 -1.53 26.77 -11.79
C GLY A 221 -0.29 27.62 -11.52
N ASP A 222 -0.41 28.49 -10.54
CA ASP A 222 0.65 29.44 -10.19
C ASP A 222 1.87 28.75 -9.57
N ALA A 223 1.67 27.64 -8.86
CA ALA A 223 2.76 26.86 -8.28
C ALA A 223 3.66 26.26 -9.36
N LEU A 224 3.09 25.63 -10.38
CA LEU A 224 3.84 25.09 -11.51
C LEU A 224 4.56 26.20 -12.28
N SER A 225 3.86 27.28 -12.58
CA SER A 225 4.41 28.42 -13.32
C SER A 225 5.63 29.02 -12.62
N ALA A 226 5.53 29.18 -11.30
CA ALA A 226 6.63 29.69 -10.49
C ALA A 226 7.86 28.79 -10.53
N LEU A 227 7.70 27.45 -10.40
CA LEU A 227 8.81 26.52 -10.47
C LEU A 227 9.48 26.53 -11.84
N VAL A 228 8.68 26.49 -12.91
CA VAL A 228 9.19 26.51 -14.29
C VAL A 228 9.97 27.79 -14.57
N VAL A 229 9.41 28.96 -14.20
CA VAL A 229 10.07 30.26 -14.40
C VAL A 229 11.39 30.33 -13.63
N ASN A 230 11.41 29.92 -12.37
CA ASN A 230 12.63 29.95 -11.55
C ASN A 230 13.70 28.99 -12.06
N LYS A 231 13.30 27.81 -12.57
CA LYS A 231 14.22 26.91 -13.24
C LYS A 231 14.80 27.49 -14.52
N LEU A 232 13.96 28.04 -15.40
CA LEU A 232 14.39 28.61 -16.68
C LEU A 232 15.30 29.83 -16.48
N ARG A 233 15.10 30.60 -15.43
CA ARG A 233 15.96 31.73 -15.05
C ARG A 233 17.25 31.31 -14.33
N GLY A 234 17.41 30.01 -14.04
CA GLY A 234 18.57 29.49 -13.30
C GLY A 234 18.62 29.87 -11.83
N VAL A 235 17.52 30.39 -11.28
CA VAL A 235 17.42 30.79 -9.85
C VAL A 235 17.35 29.57 -8.94
N MET A 236 16.68 28.51 -9.40
CA MET A 236 16.53 27.26 -8.65
C MET A 236 16.76 26.04 -9.58
N LYS A 237 17.46 25.05 -9.05
CA LYS A 237 17.52 23.72 -9.63
C LYS A 237 16.34 22.92 -9.09
N VAL A 238 15.32 22.71 -9.90
CA VAL A 238 14.08 22.05 -9.45
C VAL A 238 13.55 21.11 -10.52
N VAL A 239 12.99 20.00 -10.06
CA VAL A 239 12.23 19.06 -10.87
C VAL A 239 10.98 18.63 -10.10
N ALA A 240 9.87 18.45 -10.79
CA ALA A 240 8.64 17.94 -10.22
C ALA A 240 8.13 16.75 -11.03
N VAL A 241 7.81 15.68 -10.32
CA VAL A 241 7.31 14.44 -10.88
C VAL A 241 5.98 14.06 -10.21
N LYS A 242 5.16 13.31 -10.94
CA LYS A 242 3.91 12.78 -10.38
C LYS A 242 4.18 11.66 -9.39
N ALA A 243 3.44 11.66 -8.30
CA ALA A 243 3.49 10.59 -7.30
C ALA A 243 3.09 9.24 -7.89
N PRO A 244 3.73 8.12 -7.47
CA PRO A 244 3.38 6.78 -7.91
C PRO A 244 2.02 6.34 -7.38
N GLY A 245 1.36 5.42 -8.08
CA GLY A 245 0.09 4.83 -7.65
C GLY A 245 -1.12 5.76 -7.74
N PHE A 246 -2.25 5.28 -7.22
CA PHE A 246 -3.53 5.99 -7.19
C PHE A 246 -4.24 5.72 -5.85
N GLY A 247 -5.08 6.68 -5.40
CA GLY A 247 -5.86 6.53 -4.17
C GLY A 247 -5.01 6.19 -2.93
N ASP A 248 -5.48 5.23 -2.13
CA ASP A 248 -4.79 4.82 -0.89
C ASP A 248 -3.42 4.20 -1.14
N ARG A 249 -3.24 3.50 -2.27
CA ARG A 249 -1.94 2.96 -2.68
C ARG A 249 -0.90 4.06 -2.88
N ARG A 250 -1.30 5.22 -3.45
CA ARG A 250 -0.40 6.38 -3.59
C ARG A 250 0.12 6.85 -2.24
N LYS A 251 -0.79 6.95 -1.24
CA LYS A 251 -0.43 7.40 0.10
C LYS A 251 0.56 6.45 0.77
N ALA A 252 0.35 5.14 0.64
CA ALA A 252 1.28 4.14 1.14
C ALA A 252 2.66 4.27 0.47
N MET A 253 2.71 4.34 -0.88
CA MET A 253 3.97 4.47 -1.63
C MET A 253 4.70 5.79 -1.32
N LEU A 254 4.00 6.89 -1.06
CA LEU A 254 4.62 8.16 -0.64
C LEU A 254 5.17 8.10 0.79
N GLY A 255 4.63 7.22 1.63
CA GLY A 255 5.15 6.94 2.96
C GLY A 255 6.44 6.10 2.95
N ASP A 256 6.66 5.36 1.86
CA ASP A 256 7.83 4.50 1.67
C ASP A 256 9.03 5.25 1.05
N ILE A 257 8.79 6.40 0.40
CA ILE A 257 9.81 7.31 -0.15
C ILE A 257 10.41 8.17 0.97
#